data_767f1c89278f99d389f604ec9aef4856
#
_entry.id   767f1c89278f99d389f604ec9aef4856
#
_cell.length_a   1.000
_cell.length_b   1.000
_cell.length_c   1.000
_cell.angle_alpha   90.00
_cell.angle_beta   90.00
_cell.angle_gamma   90.00
#
_symmetry.space_group_name_H-M   'P 1'
#
loop_
_entity.id
_entity.type
_entity.pdbx_description
1 polymer ?
#
loop_
_entity_poly.entity_id
_entity_poly.type
_entity_poly.pdbx_seq_one_letter_code
_entity_poly.pdbx_strand_id
1 'polypeptide(L)'
;MALDALTHAFDTYGAGPLSFGEELGRFLSLKHPGTARVIAVIPDFWHFRYAENPGAAFSFLGSAASGLRTPFLLLVALVAMVFIVVYYRRTGEKQGLLRVALAMVFAGALGNFLDRLRFGYVIDFIDWHWFDKATWPTFNIADAAISVGVAFLLLDMLRAPKSKEARAGSPAKAKGG
;
A
#
# COMPACT_ATOMS: atom_id res chain seq x y z
N MET A 1 -18.19 15.99 13.35
CA MET A 1 -17.28 17.02 12.77
C MET A 1 -16.40 16.48 11.66
N ALA A 2 -15.52 15.48 11.83
CA ALA A 2 -14.69 14.97 10.71
C ALA A 2 -15.52 14.21 9.65
N LEU A 3 -16.49 13.40 10.07
CA LEU A 3 -17.39 12.69 9.18
C LEU A 3 -18.32 13.66 8.41
N ASP A 4 -18.76 14.74 9.08
CA ASP A 4 -19.58 15.78 8.45
C ASP A 4 -18.77 16.59 7.41
N ALA A 5 -17.48 16.81 7.65
CA ALA A 5 -16.61 17.47 6.69
C ALA A 5 -16.34 16.62 5.43
N LEU A 6 -16.27 15.30 5.59
CA LEU A 6 -16.17 14.36 4.47
C LEU A 6 -17.49 14.31 3.68
N THR A 7 -18.65 14.24 4.34
CA THR A 7 -19.96 14.32 3.68
C THR A 7 -20.14 15.65 2.96
N HIS A 8 -19.80 16.77 3.56
CA HIS A 8 -19.86 18.09 2.90
C HIS A 8 -18.91 18.24 1.73
N ALA A 9 -17.75 17.57 1.74
CA ALA A 9 -16.84 17.57 0.59
C ALA A 9 -17.44 16.83 -0.62
N PHE A 10 -18.28 15.83 -0.38
CA PHE A 10 -19.02 15.10 -1.42
C PHE A 10 -20.32 15.81 -1.85
N ASP A 11 -20.98 16.56 -0.97
CA ASP A 11 -22.23 17.29 -1.25
C ASP A 11 -22.07 18.50 -2.19
N THR A 12 -20.86 18.97 -2.42
CA THR A 12 -20.62 20.20 -3.20
C THR A 12 -20.83 20.04 -4.72
N TYR A 13 -21.28 18.88 -5.18
CA TYR A 13 -21.63 18.64 -6.58
C TYR A 13 -23.12 18.87 -6.93
N GLY A 14 -23.89 19.56 -6.10
CA GLY A 14 -25.20 20.12 -6.48
C GLY A 14 -26.33 19.09 -6.67
N ALA A 15 -26.20 17.89 -6.14
CA ALA A 15 -27.27 16.91 -6.07
C ALA A 15 -27.64 16.69 -4.60
N GLY A 16 -28.93 16.62 -4.28
CA GLY A 16 -29.41 16.29 -2.94
C GLY A 16 -28.86 14.96 -2.41
N PRO A 17 -29.19 14.56 -1.18
CA PRO A 17 -28.62 13.38 -0.55
C PRO A 17 -28.81 12.16 -1.48
N LEU A 18 -27.66 11.59 -1.88
CA LEU A 18 -27.64 10.42 -2.76
C LEU A 18 -27.88 9.15 -1.95
N SER A 19 -28.50 8.17 -2.55
CA SER A 19 -28.54 6.81 -1.99
C SER A 19 -27.12 6.23 -1.98
N PHE A 20 -26.84 5.30 -1.06
CA PHE A 20 -25.55 4.60 -0.98
C PHE A 20 -25.11 3.99 -2.33
N GLY A 21 -26.08 3.47 -3.12
CA GLY A 21 -25.81 2.91 -4.45
C GLY A 21 -25.37 3.96 -5.47
N GLU A 22 -25.94 5.17 -5.40
CA GLU A 22 -25.53 6.29 -6.25
C GLU A 22 -24.18 6.85 -5.84
N GLU A 23 -23.90 6.94 -4.54
CA GLU A 23 -22.59 7.32 -4.01
C GLU A 23 -21.52 6.32 -4.42
N LEU A 24 -21.80 5.04 -4.25
CA LEU A 24 -20.93 3.96 -4.70
C LEU A 24 -20.75 4.00 -6.22
N GLY A 25 -21.81 4.19 -6.98
CA GLY A 25 -21.77 4.34 -8.43
C GLY A 25 -20.93 5.55 -8.87
N ARG A 26 -21.06 6.68 -8.20
CA ARG A 26 -20.23 7.88 -8.44
C ARG A 26 -18.79 7.63 -8.05
N PHE A 27 -18.53 7.09 -6.87
CA PHE A 27 -17.17 6.69 -6.44
C PHE A 27 -16.55 5.72 -7.44
N LEU A 28 -17.32 4.77 -7.93
CA LEU A 28 -16.87 3.81 -8.93
C LEU A 28 -16.75 4.41 -10.36
N SER A 29 -17.39 5.50 -10.68
CA SER A 29 -17.37 6.17 -12.00
C SER A 29 -16.61 7.49 -12.02
N LEU A 30 -15.98 7.90 -10.91
CA LEU A 30 -15.32 9.20 -10.78
C LEU A 30 -14.36 9.47 -11.94
N LYS A 31 -14.82 10.34 -12.80
CA LYS A 31 -13.99 11.25 -13.60
C LYS A 31 -13.52 12.33 -12.63
N HIS A 32 -12.27 12.73 -12.75
CA HIS A 32 -11.59 13.68 -11.88
C HIS A 32 -12.47 14.79 -11.31
N PRO A 33 -12.45 15.06 -10.00
CA PRO A 33 -12.86 16.34 -9.49
C PRO A 33 -11.86 17.38 -10.03
N GLY A 34 -12.33 18.29 -10.87
CA GLY A 34 -11.49 19.32 -11.53
C GLY A 34 -10.81 20.33 -10.57
N THR A 35 -11.07 20.21 -9.26
CA THR A 35 -10.41 20.97 -8.19
C THR A 35 -10.30 20.09 -6.95
N ALA A 36 -9.12 19.57 -6.69
CA ALA A 36 -8.84 18.85 -5.45
C ALA A 36 -8.93 19.82 -4.26
N ARG A 37 -9.99 19.70 -3.46
CA ARG A 37 -10.05 20.42 -2.18
C ARG A 37 -9.13 19.73 -1.19
N VAL A 38 -8.32 20.53 -0.50
CA VAL A 38 -7.56 20.08 0.66
C VAL A 38 -8.46 20.21 1.88
N ILE A 39 -8.64 19.11 2.61
CA ILE A 39 -9.39 19.07 3.86
C ILE A 39 -8.37 18.94 4.98
N ALA A 40 -8.19 20.01 5.76
CA ALA A 40 -7.36 19.95 6.95
C ALA A 40 -8.08 19.18 8.06
N VAL A 41 -7.55 18.02 8.43
CA VAL A 41 -8.04 17.23 9.59
C VAL A 41 -7.39 17.75 10.86
N ILE A 42 -6.08 17.94 10.82
CA ILE A 42 -5.29 18.60 11.86
C ILE A 42 -4.45 19.66 11.14
N PRO A 43 -4.69 20.96 11.41
CA PRO A 43 -3.92 22.03 10.79
C PRO A 43 -2.42 21.78 10.91
N ASP A 44 -1.68 22.07 9.85
CA ASP A 44 -0.22 21.96 9.74
C ASP A 44 0.38 20.55 9.98
N PHE A 45 -0.48 19.52 10.16
CA PHE A 45 -0.02 18.16 10.39
C PHE A 45 -0.66 17.12 9.47
N TRP A 46 -1.98 17.08 9.36
CA TRP A 46 -2.67 16.05 8.58
C TRP A 46 -3.79 16.63 7.74
N HIS A 47 -3.69 16.40 6.44
CA HIS A 47 -4.69 16.81 5.47
C HIS A 47 -5.16 15.61 4.64
N PHE A 48 -6.36 15.69 4.12
CA PHE A 48 -6.77 14.89 2.97
C PHE A 48 -6.61 15.74 1.71
N ARG A 49 -5.88 15.20 0.74
CA ARG A 49 -5.63 15.81 -0.56
C ARG A 49 -5.68 14.75 -1.64
N TYR A 50 -6.46 14.96 -2.68
CA TYR A 50 -6.43 14.08 -3.83
C TYR A 50 -5.12 14.27 -4.61
N ALA A 51 -4.40 13.18 -4.82
CA ALA A 51 -3.19 13.15 -5.64
C ALA A 51 -3.16 11.89 -6.50
N GLU A 52 -2.78 12.06 -7.77
CA GLU A 52 -2.61 10.96 -8.70
C GLU A 52 -1.15 10.53 -8.73
N ASN A 53 -0.93 9.25 -8.48
CA ASN A 53 0.40 8.65 -8.49
C ASN A 53 0.55 7.66 -9.65
N PRO A 54 1.05 8.11 -10.81
CA PRO A 54 1.29 7.21 -11.95
C PRO A 54 2.52 6.31 -11.76
N GLY A 55 3.07 6.23 -10.54
CA GLY A 55 4.33 5.57 -10.24
C GLY A 55 5.48 6.57 -10.28
N ALA A 56 5.40 7.64 -9.48
CA ALA A 56 6.37 8.74 -9.44
C ALA A 56 7.82 8.28 -9.23
N ALA A 57 8.03 7.20 -8.43
CA ALA A 57 9.34 6.58 -8.24
C ALA A 57 9.98 6.07 -9.55
N PHE A 58 9.18 5.86 -10.60
CA PHE A 58 9.65 5.42 -11.93
C PHE A 58 9.73 6.56 -12.95
N SER A 59 9.65 7.80 -12.51
CA SER A 59 9.76 9.00 -13.37
C SER A 59 11.13 9.09 -14.07
N PHE A 60 12.16 8.43 -13.51
CA PHE A 60 13.48 8.33 -14.12
C PHE A 60 13.50 7.60 -15.49
N LEU A 61 12.46 6.83 -15.82
CA LEU A 61 12.33 6.17 -17.12
C LEU A 61 11.96 7.14 -18.26
N GLY A 62 11.74 8.41 -17.92
CA GLY A 62 11.45 9.47 -18.89
C GLY A 62 10.02 9.42 -19.46
N SER A 63 9.70 10.46 -20.25
CA SER A 63 8.37 10.60 -20.88
C SER A 63 8.10 9.56 -21.97
N ALA A 64 9.13 9.07 -22.65
CA ALA A 64 9.01 8.06 -23.70
C ALA A 64 8.47 6.70 -23.18
N ALA A 65 8.68 6.40 -21.90
CA ALA A 65 8.21 5.15 -21.27
C ALA A 65 6.86 5.30 -20.56
N SER A 66 6.18 6.44 -20.65
CA SER A 66 4.93 6.69 -19.93
C SER A 66 3.85 5.66 -20.23
N GLY A 67 3.70 5.22 -21.48
CA GLY A 67 2.73 4.19 -21.88
C GLY A 67 3.05 2.79 -21.36
N LEU A 68 4.31 2.49 -21.05
CA LEU A 68 4.73 1.18 -20.54
C LEU A 68 4.75 1.11 -19.01
N ARG A 69 4.69 2.26 -18.32
CA ARG A 69 4.79 2.34 -16.86
C ARG A 69 3.68 1.57 -16.16
N THR A 70 2.43 1.85 -16.49
CA THR A 70 1.27 1.19 -15.88
C THR A 70 1.25 -0.32 -16.15
N PRO A 71 1.41 -0.82 -17.40
CA PRO A 71 1.51 -2.25 -17.65
C PRO A 71 2.66 -2.93 -16.89
N PHE A 72 3.81 -2.29 -16.81
CA PHE A 72 4.95 -2.80 -16.05
C PHE A 72 4.63 -2.92 -14.55
N LEU A 73 4.05 -1.87 -13.94
CA LEU A 73 3.68 -1.88 -12.52
C LEU A 73 2.58 -2.90 -12.23
N LEU A 74 1.62 -3.09 -13.12
CA LEU A 74 0.60 -4.14 -13.03
C LEU A 74 1.23 -5.53 -13.04
N LEU A 75 2.17 -5.78 -13.96
CA LEU A 75 2.88 -7.06 -14.03
C LEU A 75 3.67 -7.34 -12.76
N VAL A 76 4.44 -6.35 -12.28
CA VAL A 76 5.22 -6.49 -11.04
C VAL A 76 4.31 -6.78 -9.84
N ALA A 77 3.21 -6.05 -9.71
CA ALA A 77 2.25 -6.28 -8.63
C ALA A 77 1.61 -7.67 -8.71
N LEU A 78 1.23 -8.13 -9.91
CA LEU A 78 0.67 -9.46 -10.12
C LEU A 78 1.68 -10.57 -9.73
N VAL A 79 2.92 -10.46 -10.18
CA VAL A 79 3.99 -11.43 -9.84
C VAL A 79 4.22 -11.44 -8.32
N ALA A 80 4.30 -10.28 -7.69
CA ALA A 80 4.45 -10.18 -6.23
C ALA A 80 3.28 -10.83 -5.49
N MET A 81 2.04 -10.57 -5.90
CA MET A 81 0.85 -11.18 -5.30
C MET A 81 0.85 -12.72 -5.43
N VAL A 82 1.21 -13.25 -6.61
CA VAL A 82 1.33 -14.70 -6.81
C VAL A 82 2.39 -15.27 -5.86
N PHE A 83 3.56 -14.63 -5.77
CA PHE A 83 4.62 -15.06 -4.87
C PHE A 83 4.15 -15.05 -3.39
N ILE A 84 3.45 -13.99 -2.96
CA ILE A 84 2.92 -13.89 -1.60
C ILE A 84 1.93 -15.02 -1.32
N VAL A 85 1.01 -15.33 -2.25
CA VAL A 85 0.04 -16.42 -2.09
C VAL A 85 0.74 -17.77 -1.97
N VAL A 86 1.72 -18.04 -2.84
CA VAL A 86 2.50 -19.30 -2.80
C VAL A 86 3.25 -19.43 -1.47
N TYR A 87 3.87 -18.34 -1.02
CA TYR A 87 4.61 -18.32 0.24
C TYR A 87 3.67 -18.46 1.44
N TYR A 88 2.55 -17.74 1.44
CA TYR A 88 1.52 -17.86 2.49
C TYR A 88 1.00 -19.29 2.66
N ARG A 89 0.77 -20.01 1.56
CA ARG A 89 0.33 -21.42 1.59
C ARG A 89 1.36 -22.37 2.18
N ARG A 90 2.63 -22.00 2.15
CA ARG A 90 3.74 -22.79 2.75
C ARG A 90 4.02 -22.41 4.20
N THR A 91 3.42 -21.32 4.68
CA THR A 91 3.62 -20.82 6.04
C THR A 91 2.81 -21.66 7.04
N GLY A 92 3.48 -22.14 8.08
CA GLY A 92 2.86 -22.96 9.12
C GLY A 92 1.87 -22.17 9.98
N GLU A 93 0.89 -22.87 10.57
CA GLU A 93 -0.15 -22.24 11.40
C GLU A 93 0.41 -21.48 12.61
N LYS A 94 1.55 -21.92 13.14
CA LYS A 94 2.21 -21.28 14.29
C LYS A 94 2.92 -19.97 13.95
N GLN A 95 3.07 -19.62 12.67
CA GLN A 95 3.74 -18.41 12.19
C GLN A 95 2.74 -17.26 12.01
N GLY A 96 1.98 -16.93 13.06
CA GLY A 96 0.89 -15.94 13.01
C GLY A 96 1.34 -14.56 12.53
N LEU A 97 2.48 -14.07 13.03
CA LEU A 97 3.02 -12.76 12.62
C LEU A 97 3.35 -12.72 11.12
N LEU A 98 4.03 -13.75 10.62
CA LEU A 98 4.36 -13.88 9.20
C LEU A 98 3.09 -13.92 8.32
N ARG A 99 2.07 -14.67 8.74
CA ARG A 99 0.80 -14.75 8.00
C ARG A 99 0.08 -13.41 7.94
N VAL A 100 0.01 -12.68 9.06
CA VAL A 100 -0.58 -11.33 9.10
C VAL A 100 0.21 -10.38 8.21
N ALA A 101 1.54 -10.40 8.30
CA ALA A 101 2.42 -9.58 7.48
C ALA A 101 2.19 -9.79 5.97
N LEU A 102 2.17 -11.06 5.54
CA LEU A 102 1.91 -11.42 4.14
C LEU A 102 0.51 -11.01 3.68
N ALA A 103 -0.51 -11.17 4.54
CA ALA A 103 -1.87 -10.74 4.23
C ALA A 103 -1.97 -9.22 4.06
N MET A 104 -1.28 -8.44 4.90
CA MET A 104 -1.26 -6.97 4.80
C MET A 104 -0.56 -6.51 3.53
N VAL A 105 0.61 -7.09 3.20
CA VAL A 105 1.33 -6.76 1.95
C VAL A 105 0.48 -7.14 0.73
N PHE A 106 -0.17 -8.31 0.76
CA PHE A 106 -1.06 -8.72 -0.32
C PHE A 106 -2.24 -7.77 -0.49
N ALA A 107 -2.92 -7.40 0.59
CA ALA A 107 -4.08 -6.50 0.55
C ALA A 107 -3.71 -5.12 0.00
N GLY A 108 -2.58 -4.56 0.44
CA GLY A 108 -2.09 -3.28 -0.09
C GLY A 108 -1.65 -3.37 -1.56
N ALA A 109 -0.95 -4.44 -1.94
CA ALA A 109 -0.58 -4.66 -3.35
C ALA A 109 -1.82 -4.79 -4.24
N LEU A 110 -2.86 -5.49 -3.78
CA LEU A 110 -4.13 -5.64 -4.49
C LEU A 110 -4.86 -4.29 -4.63
N GLY A 111 -4.90 -3.47 -3.57
CA GLY A 111 -5.50 -2.13 -3.63
C GLY A 111 -4.84 -1.27 -4.71
N ASN A 112 -3.52 -1.12 -4.65
CA ASN A 112 -2.75 -0.35 -5.64
C ASN A 112 -2.81 -0.96 -7.06
N PHE A 113 -2.98 -2.27 -7.19
CA PHE A 113 -3.20 -2.95 -8.45
C PHE A 113 -4.55 -2.59 -9.06
N LEU A 114 -5.62 -2.65 -8.27
CA LEU A 114 -6.99 -2.33 -8.71
C LEU A 114 -7.10 -0.86 -9.15
N ASP A 115 -6.50 0.07 -8.42
CA ASP A 115 -6.46 1.47 -8.81
C ASP A 115 -5.80 1.64 -10.18
N ARG A 116 -4.62 1.04 -10.39
CA ARG A 116 -3.91 1.11 -11.68
C ARG A 116 -4.67 0.43 -12.82
N LEU A 117 -5.31 -0.71 -12.54
CA LEU A 117 -6.12 -1.40 -13.54
C LEU A 117 -7.29 -0.54 -14.01
N ARG A 118 -7.87 0.22 -13.09
CA ARG A 118 -9.05 1.02 -13.35
C ARG A 118 -8.74 2.41 -13.89
N PHE A 119 -7.80 3.12 -13.27
CA PHE A 119 -7.52 4.54 -13.53
C PHE A 119 -6.22 4.76 -14.30
N GLY A 120 -5.31 3.77 -14.34
CA GLY A 120 -3.97 3.93 -14.88
C GLY A 120 -2.95 4.50 -13.87
N TYR A 121 -3.39 4.91 -12.68
CA TYR A 121 -2.61 5.47 -11.59
C TYR A 121 -3.19 5.02 -10.23
N VAL A 122 -2.51 5.33 -9.15
CA VAL A 122 -3.00 5.12 -7.78
C VAL A 122 -3.51 6.45 -7.24
N ILE A 123 -4.61 6.41 -6.48
CA ILE A 123 -5.14 7.59 -5.78
C ILE A 123 -4.53 7.64 -4.38
N ASP A 124 -3.70 8.65 -4.16
CA ASP A 124 -3.12 8.97 -2.86
C ASP A 124 -3.89 10.11 -2.23
N PHE A 125 -4.18 10.01 -0.92
CA PHE A 125 -5.05 11.00 -0.28
C PHE A 125 -4.65 11.35 1.15
N ILE A 126 -3.69 10.69 1.77
CA ILE A 126 -3.17 11.01 3.09
C ILE A 126 -1.94 11.88 2.91
N ASP A 127 -2.03 13.13 3.35
CA ASP A 127 -0.99 14.15 3.21
C ASP A 127 -0.53 14.59 4.60
N TRP A 128 0.69 14.18 4.99
CA TRP A 128 1.28 14.50 6.28
C TRP A 128 2.30 15.61 6.16
N HIS A 129 2.17 16.58 7.05
CA HIS A 129 3.07 17.70 7.20
C HIS A 129 3.71 17.67 8.58
N TRP A 130 4.94 18.08 8.67
CA TRP A 130 5.58 18.35 9.95
C TRP A 130 5.70 19.85 10.11
N PHE A 131 4.59 20.50 10.38
CA PHE A 131 4.45 21.93 10.34
C PHE A 131 5.06 22.47 9.03
N ASP A 132 5.51 23.70 8.96
CA ASP A 132 6.13 24.26 7.73
C ASP A 132 7.52 23.72 7.40
N LYS A 133 8.00 22.68 8.10
CA LYS A 133 9.39 22.20 8.00
C LYS A 133 9.58 21.06 7.00
N ALA A 134 8.62 20.17 6.88
CA ALA A 134 8.71 19.00 5.99
C ALA A 134 7.33 18.49 5.59
N THR A 135 7.24 17.94 4.39
CA THR A 135 6.04 17.22 3.92
C THR A 135 6.42 15.79 3.60
N TRP A 136 5.60 14.83 4.04
CA TRP A 136 5.73 13.46 3.62
C TRP A 136 5.04 13.29 2.24
N PRO A 137 5.61 12.50 1.32
CA PRO A 137 4.89 12.19 0.08
C PRO A 137 3.48 11.67 0.37
N THR A 138 2.50 12.20 -0.35
CA THR A 138 1.10 11.75 -0.20
C THR A 138 1.00 10.26 -0.47
N PHE A 139 0.23 9.54 0.33
CA PHE A 139 0.06 8.09 0.26
C PHE A 139 -1.39 7.68 0.52
N ASN A 140 -1.67 6.39 0.43
CA ASN A 140 -2.99 5.82 0.68
C ASN A 140 -2.94 4.69 1.72
N ILE A 141 -4.09 4.11 2.05
CA ILE A 141 -4.19 3.02 3.03
C ILE A 141 -3.49 1.74 2.54
N ALA A 142 -3.46 1.49 1.22
CA ALA A 142 -2.75 0.34 0.66
C ALA A 142 -1.24 0.45 0.90
N ASP A 143 -0.65 1.64 0.75
CA ASP A 143 0.76 1.90 1.05
C ASP A 143 1.07 1.74 2.55
N ALA A 144 0.16 2.23 3.41
CA ALA A 144 0.27 2.01 4.85
C ALA A 144 0.24 0.51 5.19
N ALA A 145 -0.67 -0.26 4.58
CA ALA A 145 -0.76 -1.71 4.80
C ALA A 145 0.51 -2.44 4.33
N ILE A 146 1.07 -2.08 3.16
CA ILE A 146 2.34 -2.62 2.68
C ILE A 146 3.45 -2.29 3.67
N SER A 147 3.56 -1.04 4.10
CA SER A 147 4.62 -0.58 5.00
C SER A 147 4.60 -1.29 6.34
N VAL A 148 3.42 -1.41 6.97
CA VAL A 148 3.25 -2.13 8.24
C VAL A 148 3.49 -3.63 8.04
N GLY A 149 3.01 -4.21 6.94
CA GLY A 149 3.25 -5.60 6.59
C GLY A 149 4.74 -5.92 6.43
N VAL A 150 5.48 -5.05 5.73
CA VAL A 150 6.94 -5.18 5.59
C VAL A 150 7.64 -5.05 6.94
N ALA A 151 7.21 -4.11 7.80
CA ALA A 151 7.76 -3.98 9.15
C ALA A 151 7.54 -5.27 9.97
N PHE A 152 6.39 -5.91 9.84
CA PHE A 152 6.10 -7.20 10.48
C PHE A 152 6.94 -8.35 9.90
N LEU A 153 7.20 -8.37 8.58
CA LEU A 153 8.13 -9.33 7.97
C LEU A 153 9.52 -9.20 8.55
N LEU A 154 10.03 -7.97 8.65
CA LEU A 154 11.34 -7.71 9.23
C LEU A 154 11.39 -8.13 10.70
N LEU A 155 10.33 -7.84 11.46
CA LEU A 155 10.23 -8.24 12.86
C LEU A 155 10.21 -9.76 13.03
N ASP A 156 9.49 -10.48 12.16
CA ASP A 156 9.46 -11.95 12.16
C ASP A 156 10.84 -12.53 11.86
N MET A 157 11.53 -11.98 10.85
CA MET A 157 12.92 -12.38 10.53
C MET A 157 13.88 -12.19 11.69
N LEU A 158 13.75 -11.08 12.43
CA LEU A 158 14.60 -10.80 13.60
C LEU A 158 14.30 -11.72 14.79
N ARG A 159 13.07 -12.23 14.88
CA ARG A 159 12.63 -13.17 15.93
C ARG A 159 12.90 -14.63 15.59
N ALA A 160 13.13 -14.95 14.30
CA ALA A 160 13.43 -16.31 13.89
C ALA A 160 14.70 -16.79 14.62
N PRO A 161 14.69 -17.92 15.34
CA PRO A 161 15.87 -18.46 15.97
C PRO A 161 16.92 -18.75 14.90
N LYS A 162 18.14 -18.23 15.05
CA LYS A 162 19.28 -18.54 14.18
C LYS A 162 19.37 -20.04 14.02
N SER A 163 19.15 -20.57 12.84
CA SER A 163 19.09 -22.00 12.56
C SER A 163 20.38 -22.68 12.99
N LYS A 164 20.24 -23.93 13.50
CA LYS A 164 21.30 -24.82 14.01
C LYS A 164 22.32 -25.28 12.94
N GLU A 165 22.58 -24.51 11.91
CA GLU A 165 23.60 -24.87 10.90
C GLU A 165 25.05 -24.88 11.42
N ALA A 166 25.28 -24.31 12.62
CA ALA A 166 26.62 -24.34 13.24
C ALA A 166 26.93 -25.67 13.94
N ARG A 167 26.06 -26.67 14.00
CA ARG A 167 26.30 -27.95 14.69
C ARG A 167 26.66 -29.12 13.77
N ALA A 168 26.59 -28.97 12.46
CA ALA A 168 26.94 -30.04 11.53
C ALA A 168 28.45 -30.09 11.16
N GLY A 169 29.25 -29.13 11.66
CA GLY A 169 30.70 -29.02 11.33
C GLY A 169 31.67 -29.51 12.37
N SER A 170 31.25 -30.23 13.43
CA SER A 170 32.23 -30.79 14.36
C SER A 170 32.64 -32.19 13.87
N PRO A 171 33.89 -32.40 13.39
CA PRO A 171 34.33 -33.71 12.98
C PRO A 171 34.39 -34.62 14.24
N ALA A 172 33.74 -35.77 14.14
CA ALA A 172 33.81 -36.83 15.15
C ALA A 172 35.28 -37.15 15.41
N LYS A 173 35.74 -36.87 16.63
CA LYS A 173 37.01 -37.36 17.10
C LYS A 173 37.02 -38.89 17.00
N ALA A 174 37.80 -39.41 16.06
CA ALA A 174 38.13 -40.82 15.98
C ALA A 174 38.77 -41.25 17.32
N LYS A 175 38.07 -42.14 18.03
CA LYS A 175 38.68 -42.91 19.11
C LYS A 175 39.54 -43.98 18.42
N GLY A 176 40.83 -43.72 18.32
CA GLY A 176 41.85 -44.71 18.13
C GLY A 176 42.32 -45.25 19.47
N GLY A 177 42.58 -46.50 19.56
CA GLY A 177 43.24 -47.16 20.65
C GLY A 177 42.87 -48.62 20.69
#